data_ca40d6fe9c44e7b6293973e89948e5d4
#
_entry.id   ca40d6fe9c44e7b6293973e89948e5d4
#
_cell.length_a   1.000
_cell.length_b   1.000
_cell.length_c   1.000
_cell.angle_alpha   90.00
_cell.angle_beta   90.00
_cell.angle_gamma   90.00
#
_symmetry.space_group_name_H-M   'P 1'
#
loop_
_entity.id
_entity.type
_entity.pdbx_description
1 polymer ?
#
loop_
_entity_poly.entity_id
_entity_poly.type
_entity_poly.pdbx_seq_one_letter_code
_entity_poly.pdbx_strand_id
1 'polypeptide(L)'
;MKRRQLLAAALLASGLFSLTAGAARAETIRVAIGTQDTTINCATGGLLIRELNLLDKYLPHDGKYKDVKYDVQWKDFTSGAPMTNEMVAGKLDFGSMADFPGSLNGAAFQKAGRKSIFITVLSGSIDGSGNGIVVPDDSSIRSIADLKGKTISVPFASAAHGMLLRAIKAQGWNPDTDVNIITQSPEVAGSALKAHKIDAHADFVPFAELFPFRGFARKIYDGAQTHAPTFHGTLVDADYAKRYPEVVVAYLRAVIEANQLFAQDPEKYSQLIQKVTGIDAEVNYLFHGPLGLQTRDLTWKPEYRQATVTAISTLKLLKKTDVDLDVNTFIDDRYLREAFRQSGLNYDAALRNYAKQPLVANDVQTGKPITDFRSVTQVWLDGEGKVRNYASAQAAFAALNTLEQGGKKARVVYVQDRSSGLKLFANQAWYVKDAKGNINAFLLKDNADRYAKQVNGNVVDFAAAKTDATQAVAAR
;
A
#
# COMPACT_ATOMS: atom_id res chain seq x y z
N MET A 1 81.32 56.63 -11.59
CA MET A 1 81.35 57.63 -12.68
C MET A 1 80.20 57.43 -13.62
N LYS A 2 79.49 58.51 -13.89
CA LYS A 2 78.60 58.80 -15.03
C LYS A 2 77.34 57.96 -15.14
N ARG A 3 76.19 58.52 -14.78
CA ARG A 3 75.30 59.56 -15.38
C ARG A 3 74.63 59.13 -16.69
N ARG A 4 73.32 59.17 -16.63
CA ARG A 4 72.34 59.74 -17.60
C ARG A 4 71.71 58.71 -18.56
N GLN A 5 70.48 58.75 -18.97
CA GLN A 5 69.34 59.69 -18.85
C GLN A 5 68.05 58.90 -19.18
N LEU A 6 66.99 59.18 -18.49
CA LEU A 6 65.59 59.39 -18.84
C LEU A 6 65.27 59.39 -20.35
N LEU A 7 64.24 58.64 -20.71
CA LEU A 7 63.18 59.12 -21.60
C LEU A 7 61.84 58.32 -21.36
N ALA A 8 60.83 59.05 -21.08
CA ALA A 8 59.43 58.59 -20.88
C ALA A 8 58.87 58.24 -22.25
N ALA A 9 58.09 57.08 -22.27
CA ALA A 9 57.11 56.85 -23.30
C ALA A 9 55.82 56.29 -22.60
N ALA A 10 54.84 57.16 -22.49
CA ALA A 10 53.49 56.83 -22.09
C ALA A 10 52.84 56.06 -23.23
N LEU A 11 52.55 54.80 -23.02
CA LEU A 11 51.68 53.99 -23.89
C LEU A 11 50.39 53.71 -23.11
N LEU A 12 49.32 54.36 -23.55
CA LEU A 12 47.93 54.05 -23.22
C LEU A 12 47.68 52.59 -23.57
N ALA A 13 47.64 51.73 -22.57
CA ALA A 13 47.09 50.41 -22.70
C ALA A 13 45.59 50.51 -22.34
N SER A 14 44.77 50.62 -23.37
CA SER A 14 43.31 50.42 -23.30
C SER A 14 43.06 49.02 -22.80
N GLY A 15 42.74 48.88 -21.51
CA GLY A 15 42.27 47.63 -20.92
C GLY A 15 40.89 47.29 -21.50
N LEU A 16 40.89 46.37 -22.47
CA LEU A 16 39.67 45.61 -22.77
C LEU A 16 39.34 44.75 -21.53
N PHE A 17 38.43 45.25 -20.70
CA PHE A 17 37.68 44.39 -19.79
C PHE A 17 36.85 43.49 -20.68
N SER A 18 37.35 42.32 -21.01
CA SER A 18 36.54 41.20 -21.50
C SER A 18 35.62 40.80 -20.36
N LEU A 19 34.41 41.32 -20.36
CA LEU A 19 33.30 40.75 -19.66
C LEU A 19 33.09 39.35 -20.27
N THR A 20 33.81 38.36 -19.74
CA THR A 20 33.37 36.98 -19.86
C THR A 20 32.04 36.90 -19.13
N ALA A 21 30.99 37.13 -19.87
CA ALA A 21 29.68 36.66 -19.46
C ALA A 21 29.83 35.14 -19.30
N GLY A 22 30.16 34.72 -18.08
CA GLY A 22 30.09 33.31 -17.72
C GLY A 22 28.68 32.89 -18.07
N ALA A 23 28.56 32.07 -19.11
CA ALA A 23 27.28 31.42 -19.39
C ALA A 23 26.88 30.79 -18.07
N ALA A 24 25.85 31.35 -17.42
CA ALA A 24 25.28 30.78 -16.21
C ALA A 24 24.91 29.33 -16.56
N ARG A 25 25.71 28.39 -16.07
CA ARG A 25 25.45 26.98 -16.29
C ARG A 25 24.10 26.70 -15.69
N ALA A 26 23.14 26.25 -16.49
CA ALA A 26 21.81 25.94 -16.03
C ALA A 26 21.94 25.07 -14.78
N GLU A 27 21.28 25.48 -13.69
CA GLU A 27 21.25 24.70 -12.45
C GLU A 27 20.63 23.33 -12.75
N THR A 28 21.23 22.27 -12.25
CA THR A 28 20.65 20.94 -12.34
C THR A 28 20.13 20.55 -10.97
N ILE A 29 18.80 20.39 -10.87
CA ILE A 29 18.15 19.93 -9.64
C ILE A 29 17.98 18.41 -9.75
N ARG A 30 18.62 17.71 -8.81
CA ARG A 30 18.38 16.29 -8.62
C ARG A 30 17.02 16.07 -7.97
N VAL A 31 16.28 15.05 -8.44
CA VAL A 31 15.01 14.57 -7.86
C VAL A 31 15.15 13.06 -7.70
N ALA A 32 15.76 12.62 -6.61
CA ALA A 32 16.07 11.21 -6.36
C ALA A 32 14.99 10.58 -5.48
N ILE A 33 14.29 9.59 -6.02
CA ILE A 33 13.09 8.99 -5.42
C ILE A 33 13.30 7.50 -5.16
N GLY A 34 13.20 7.11 -3.89
CA GLY A 34 13.19 5.73 -3.46
C GLY A 34 11.78 5.15 -3.51
N THR A 35 11.62 3.98 -4.12
CA THR A 35 10.35 3.25 -4.23
C THR A 35 10.43 1.87 -3.59
N GLN A 36 9.29 1.26 -3.34
CA GLN A 36 9.13 -0.13 -2.97
C GLN A 36 8.09 -0.74 -3.90
N ASP A 37 8.51 -1.10 -5.12
CA ASP A 37 7.61 -1.45 -6.20
C ASP A 37 6.78 -2.70 -5.91
N THR A 38 7.37 -3.71 -5.25
CA THR A 38 6.66 -4.93 -4.82
C THR A 38 5.70 -4.70 -3.66
N THR A 39 5.85 -3.58 -2.94
CA THR A 39 4.87 -3.12 -1.95
C THR A 39 3.83 -2.26 -2.64
N ILE A 40 2.79 -2.89 -3.18
CA ILE A 40 1.79 -2.28 -4.06
C ILE A 40 1.09 -1.03 -3.48
N ASN A 41 1.15 -0.86 -2.17
CA ASN A 41 0.67 0.34 -1.47
C ASN A 41 1.44 1.61 -1.88
N CYS A 42 2.69 1.48 -2.30
CA CYS A 42 3.54 2.59 -2.73
C CYS A 42 3.41 2.91 -4.23
N ALA A 43 2.63 2.14 -4.99
CA ALA A 43 2.61 2.23 -6.45
C ALA A 43 2.29 3.63 -7.00
N THR A 44 1.37 4.37 -6.36
CA THR A 44 1.01 5.73 -6.80
C THR A 44 2.03 6.80 -6.40
N GLY A 45 2.97 6.49 -5.51
CA GLY A 45 4.09 7.37 -5.14
C GLY A 45 5.39 7.04 -5.86
N GLY A 46 5.42 6.01 -6.68
CA GLY A 46 6.64 5.55 -7.34
C GLY A 46 6.38 4.96 -8.73
N LEU A 47 6.10 3.65 -8.76
CA LEU A 47 5.98 2.87 -9.99
C LEU A 47 5.08 3.52 -11.04
N LEU A 48 3.86 3.92 -10.68
CA LEU A 48 2.91 4.49 -11.64
C LEU A 48 3.36 5.88 -12.14
N ILE A 49 3.97 6.70 -11.28
CA ILE A 49 4.52 7.99 -11.70
C ILE A 49 5.60 7.78 -12.75
N ARG A 50 6.50 6.82 -12.50
CA ARG A 50 7.62 6.48 -13.40
C ARG A 50 7.12 5.90 -14.73
N GLU A 51 6.31 4.85 -14.68
CA GLU A 51 5.84 4.13 -15.89
C GLU A 51 4.93 4.99 -16.79
N LEU A 52 4.24 5.98 -16.21
CA LEU A 52 3.36 6.88 -16.93
C LEU A 52 3.99 8.24 -17.20
N ASN A 53 5.25 8.42 -16.79
CA ASN A 53 6.01 9.67 -16.96
C ASN A 53 5.27 10.92 -16.43
N LEU A 54 4.62 10.80 -15.26
CA LEU A 54 3.75 11.86 -14.75
C LEU A 54 4.53 13.02 -14.12
N LEU A 55 5.73 12.77 -13.57
CA LEU A 55 6.47 13.80 -12.85
C LEU A 55 6.88 14.95 -13.77
N ASP A 56 7.36 14.65 -14.98
CA ASP A 56 7.84 15.65 -15.95
C ASP A 56 6.73 16.64 -16.34
N LYS A 57 5.47 16.21 -16.30
CA LYS A 57 4.30 17.05 -16.57
C LYS A 57 4.15 18.21 -15.59
N TYR A 58 4.63 18.05 -14.35
CA TYR A 58 4.38 18.97 -13.25
C TYR A 58 5.60 19.71 -12.76
N LEU A 59 6.82 19.26 -13.12
CA LEU A 59 8.05 19.95 -12.73
C LEU A 59 8.00 21.40 -13.20
N PRO A 60 8.35 22.38 -12.33
CA PRO A 60 8.26 23.79 -12.68
C PRO A 60 9.31 24.20 -13.70
N HIS A 61 8.91 25.01 -14.68
CA HIS A 61 9.77 25.58 -15.73
C HIS A 61 9.60 27.09 -15.86
N ASP A 62 9.16 27.77 -14.81
CA ASP A 62 8.96 29.21 -14.76
C ASP A 62 9.66 29.86 -13.55
N GLY A 63 9.61 31.16 -13.46
CA GLY A 63 10.24 31.90 -12.37
C GLY A 63 11.72 31.50 -12.16
N LYS A 64 12.06 31.09 -10.94
CA LYS A 64 13.42 30.64 -10.60
C LYS A 64 13.83 29.32 -11.25
N TYR A 65 12.87 28.57 -11.83
CA TYR A 65 13.09 27.28 -12.48
C TYR A 65 13.19 27.36 -14.03
N LYS A 66 13.12 28.57 -14.61
CA LYS A 66 13.05 28.77 -16.08
C LYS A 66 14.17 28.08 -16.84
N ASP A 67 15.40 28.10 -16.30
CA ASP A 67 16.60 27.56 -16.94
C ASP A 67 17.12 26.30 -16.22
N VAL A 68 16.34 25.73 -15.31
CA VAL A 68 16.68 24.53 -14.54
C VAL A 68 16.56 23.28 -15.40
N LYS A 69 17.54 22.38 -15.25
CA LYS A 69 17.45 20.99 -15.71
C LYS A 69 17.12 20.09 -14.53
N TYR A 70 16.28 19.10 -14.74
CA TYR A 70 15.97 18.09 -13.72
C TYR A 70 16.71 16.80 -14.02
N ASP A 71 17.35 16.24 -12.99
CA ASP A 71 17.93 14.90 -12.99
C ASP A 71 17.06 14.01 -12.11
N VAL A 72 16.04 13.39 -12.74
CA VAL A 72 15.08 12.51 -12.06
C VAL A 72 15.65 11.10 -11.98
N GLN A 73 15.84 10.62 -10.76
CA GLN A 73 16.41 9.30 -10.47
C GLN A 73 15.43 8.44 -9.68
N TRP A 74 15.21 7.21 -10.13
CA TRP A 74 14.36 6.23 -9.45
C TRP A 74 15.21 5.07 -8.95
N LYS A 75 14.97 4.65 -7.71
CA LYS A 75 15.64 3.50 -7.12
C LYS A 75 14.65 2.65 -6.34
N ASP A 76 14.52 1.38 -6.74
CA ASP A 76 13.64 0.42 -6.06
C ASP A 76 14.36 -0.27 -4.91
N PHE A 77 13.62 -0.55 -3.84
CA PHE A 77 14.07 -1.21 -2.62
C PHE A 77 13.07 -2.27 -2.17
N THR A 78 13.57 -3.34 -1.59
CA THR A 78 12.74 -4.42 -1.04
C THR A 78 12.15 -4.08 0.34
N SER A 79 12.67 -3.03 1.02
CA SER A 79 12.19 -2.62 2.35
C SER A 79 12.60 -1.19 2.70
N GLY A 80 12.00 -0.62 3.75
CA GLY A 80 12.28 0.74 4.20
C GLY A 80 13.65 0.98 4.80
N ALA A 81 14.29 -0.03 5.40
CA ALA A 81 15.58 0.16 6.08
C ALA A 81 16.73 0.53 5.12
N PRO A 82 17.00 -0.20 4.02
CA PRO A 82 18.03 0.21 3.06
C PRO A 82 17.70 1.54 2.39
N MET A 83 16.43 1.84 2.11
CA MET A 83 16.01 3.15 1.61
C MET A 83 16.32 4.27 2.60
N THR A 84 16.06 4.07 3.88
CA THR A 84 16.41 5.03 4.95
C THR A 84 17.90 5.32 4.98
N ASN A 85 18.75 4.31 4.84
CA ASN A 85 20.22 4.50 4.80
C ASN A 85 20.64 5.40 3.63
N GLU A 86 20.06 5.19 2.46
CA GLU A 86 20.35 6.03 1.27
C GLU A 86 19.81 7.46 1.45
N MET A 87 18.64 7.64 2.05
CA MET A 87 18.09 8.97 2.36
C MET A 87 18.97 9.72 3.37
N VAL A 88 19.37 9.08 4.48
CA VAL A 88 20.27 9.68 5.48
C VAL A 88 21.64 10.01 4.88
N ALA A 89 22.12 9.17 3.98
CA ALA A 89 23.38 9.44 3.22
C ALA A 89 23.25 10.56 2.17
N GLY A 90 22.06 11.16 2.01
CA GLY A 90 21.80 12.23 1.04
C GLY A 90 21.79 11.77 -0.42
N LYS A 91 21.59 10.47 -0.67
CA LYS A 91 21.50 9.91 -2.02
C LYS A 91 20.09 9.87 -2.57
N LEU A 92 19.07 9.97 -1.70
CA LEU A 92 17.66 10.07 -2.05
C LEU A 92 17.07 11.31 -1.38
N ASP A 93 16.16 11.96 -2.10
CA ASP A 93 15.43 13.13 -1.64
C ASP A 93 14.04 12.72 -1.12
N PHE A 94 13.42 11.72 -1.75
CA PHE A 94 12.11 11.15 -1.39
C PHE A 94 12.23 9.65 -1.12
N GLY A 95 11.31 9.12 -0.28
CA GLY A 95 11.20 7.69 -0.04
C GLY A 95 9.81 7.29 0.39
N SER A 96 9.24 6.26 -0.26
CA SER A 96 7.89 5.75 0.06
C SER A 96 7.97 4.50 0.90
N MET A 97 7.31 4.51 2.07
CA MET A 97 7.33 3.39 3.02
C MET A 97 6.16 3.42 3.99
N ALA A 98 5.97 2.32 4.74
CA ALA A 98 4.92 2.23 5.74
C ALA A 98 5.22 3.07 6.99
N ASP A 99 4.23 3.18 7.87
CA ASP A 99 4.26 3.91 9.15
C ASP A 99 5.45 3.53 10.05
N PHE A 100 5.71 2.22 10.26
CA PHE A 100 6.82 1.75 11.09
C PHE A 100 8.20 2.09 10.51
N PRO A 101 8.56 1.67 9.29
CA PRO A 101 9.84 2.04 8.70
C PRO A 101 9.96 3.55 8.48
N GLY A 102 8.87 4.26 8.21
CA GLY A 102 8.87 5.73 8.13
C GLY A 102 9.20 6.39 9.47
N SER A 103 8.66 5.88 10.57
CA SER A 103 9.02 6.36 11.91
C SER A 103 10.50 6.10 12.24
N LEU A 104 11.05 4.95 11.83
CA LEU A 104 12.49 4.68 11.95
C LEU A 104 13.33 5.60 11.05
N ASN A 105 12.83 5.95 9.88
CA ASN A 105 13.48 6.94 9.02
C ASN A 105 13.59 8.30 9.71
N GLY A 106 12.48 8.82 10.26
CA GLY A 106 12.48 10.05 11.03
C GLY A 106 13.46 10.03 12.19
N ALA A 107 13.50 8.91 12.95
CA ALA A 107 14.45 8.72 14.05
C ALA A 107 15.91 8.71 13.58
N ALA A 108 16.21 8.06 12.46
CA ALA A 108 17.54 8.00 11.87
C ALA A 108 18.00 9.39 11.39
N PHE A 109 17.13 10.16 10.76
CA PHE A 109 17.41 11.54 10.38
C PHE A 109 17.69 12.43 11.60
N GLN A 110 16.90 12.31 12.68
CA GLN A 110 17.11 13.07 13.90
C GLN A 110 18.45 12.74 14.56
N LYS A 111 18.84 11.45 14.59
CA LYS A 111 20.18 11.04 15.08
C LYS A 111 21.31 11.60 14.22
N ALA A 112 21.09 11.80 12.94
CA ALA A 112 22.03 12.43 12.01
C ALA A 112 22.01 13.98 12.06
N GLY A 113 21.26 14.59 12.99
CA GLY A 113 21.12 16.05 13.11
C GLY A 113 20.31 16.70 11.98
N ARG A 114 19.52 15.92 11.26
CA ARG A 114 18.66 16.33 10.14
C ARG A 114 17.20 15.97 10.40
N LYS A 115 16.32 16.31 9.47
CA LYS A 115 14.90 15.96 9.53
C LYS A 115 14.43 15.39 8.21
N SER A 116 13.62 14.34 8.28
CA SER A 116 12.70 13.96 7.21
C SER A 116 11.28 14.24 7.67
N ILE A 117 10.37 14.43 6.74
CA ILE A 117 8.95 14.70 7.01
C ILE A 117 8.08 13.82 6.11
N PHE A 118 7.00 13.28 6.65
CA PHE A 118 5.93 12.70 5.87
C PHE A 118 5.11 13.80 5.19
N ILE A 119 4.93 13.71 3.86
CA ILE A 119 4.23 14.72 3.06
C ILE A 119 2.89 14.24 2.50
N THR A 120 2.65 12.95 2.39
CA THR A 120 1.38 12.38 1.93
C THR A 120 1.22 10.94 2.43
N VAL A 121 -0.02 10.51 2.58
CA VAL A 121 -0.41 9.10 2.59
C VAL A 121 -0.51 8.63 1.12
N LEU A 122 -0.22 7.39 0.83
CA LEU A 122 -0.39 6.76 -0.50
C LEU A 122 -1.52 5.75 -0.48
N SER A 123 -1.61 5.00 0.60
CA SER A 123 -2.71 4.06 0.87
C SER A 123 -2.73 3.70 2.35
N GLY A 124 -3.85 3.18 2.83
CA GLY A 124 -3.96 2.73 4.20
C GLY A 124 -5.34 2.22 4.59
N SER A 125 -5.44 1.83 5.85
CA SER A 125 -6.69 1.40 6.47
C SER A 125 -6.79 1.97 7.88
N ILE A 126 -7.91 2.61 8.20
CA ILE A 126 -8.20 3.07 9.57
C ILE A 126 -8.48 1.91 10.52
N ASP A 127 -8.88 0.76 10.00
CA ASP A 127 -9.15 -0.45 10.77
C ASP A 127 -7.92 -1.36 10.91
N GLY A 128 -6.86 -1.12 10.11
CA GLY A 128 -5.64 -1.93 10.12
C GLY A 128 -5.64 -3.11 9.14
N SER A 129 -6.63 -3.21 8.23
CA SER A 129 -6.68 -4.28 7.23
C SER A 129 -5.48 -4.28 6.29
N GLY A 130 -5.14 -5.47 5.78
CA GLY A 130 -4.12 -5.69 4.76
C GLY A 130 -2.80 -6.27 5.28
N ASN A 131 -2.47 -6.12 6.56
CA ASN A 131 -1.48 -6.98 7.21
C ASN A 131 -2.19 -8.27 7.66
N GLY A 132 -1.50 -9.40 7.68
CA GLY A 132 -2.16 -10.64 8.06
C GLY A 132 -1.22 -11.72 8.59
N ILE A 133 -1.80 -12.80 9.10
CA ILE A 133 -1.07 -14.01 9.47
C ILE A 133 -1.54 -15.14 8.56
N VAL A 134 -0.60 -15.80 7.93
CA VAL A 134 -0.80 -16.95 7.05
C VAL A 134 -0.13 -18.19 7.61
N VAL A 135 -0.69 -19.35 7.28
CA VAL A 135 -0.16 -20.66 7.60
C VAL A 135 -0.08 -21.49 6.33
N PRO A 136 0.67 -22.60 6.27
CA PRO A 136 0.60 -23.52 5.13
C PRO A 136 -0.84 -23.92 4.84
N ASP A 137 -1.19 -24.07 3.57
CA ASP A 137 -2.60 -24.33 3.16
C ASP A 137 -3.18 -25.60 3.79
N ASP A 138 -2.38 -26.64 3.91
CA ASP A 138 -2.72 -27.94 4.52
C ASP A 138 -2.58 -27.97 6.07
N SER A 139 -2.17 -26.86 6.70
CA SER A 139 -1.99 -26.75 8.16
C SER A 139 -3.32 -27.00 8.91
N SER A 140 -3.22 -27.67 10.06
CA SER A 140 -4.34 -27.81 11.01
C SER A 140 -4.67 -26.52 11.78
N ILE A 141 -3.79 -25.52 11.77
CA ILE A 141 -3.97 -24.23 12.45
C ILE A 141 -5.11 -23.47 11.75
N ARG A 142 -6.14 -23.04 12.48
CA ARG A 142 -7.34 -22.38 11.95
C ARG A 142 -7.54 -20.96 12.47
N SER A 143 -6.94 -20.67 13.61
CA SER A 143 -7.09 -19.38 14.30
C SER A 143 -5.81 -18.96 14.97
N ILE A 144 -5.76 -17.72 15.47
CA ILE A 144 -4.63 -17.24 16.26
C ILE A 144 -4.45 -18.05 17.55
N ALA A 145 -5.51 -18.58 18.13
CA ALA A 145 -5.42 -19.39 19.36
C ALA A 145 -4.59 -20.66 19.18
N ASP A 146 -4.53 -21.19 17.96
CA ASP A 146 -3.75 -22.39 17.62
C ASP A 146 -2.23 -22.11 17.51
N LEU A 147 -1.83 -20.84 17.55
CA LEU A 147 -0.42 -20.42 17.42
C LEU A 147 0.37 -20.48 18.72
N LYS A 148 -0.23 -20.80 19.85
CA LYS A 148 0.50 -20.92 21.12
C LYS A 148 1.56 -22.00 21.04
N GLY A 149 2.81 -21.66 21.39
CA GLY A 149 3.97 -22.55 21.29
C GLY A 149 4.52 -22.75 19.86
N LYS A 150 3.96 -22.06 18.87
CA LYS A 150 4.35 -22.20 17.46
C LYS A 150 5.44 -21.23 17.05
N THR A 151 6.12 -21.56 15.94
CA THR A 151 7.12 -20.69 15.32
C THR A 151 6.44 -19.79 14.29
N ILE A 152 6.49 -18.48 14.55
CA ILE A 152 5.91 -17.45 13.70
C ILE A 152 7.05 -16.58 13.16
N SER A 153 7.22 -16.53 11.86
CA SER A 153 8.16 -15.58 11.26
C SER A 153 7.47 -14.24 10.93
N VAL A 154 8.23 -13.15 10.93
CA VAL A 154 7.75 -11.82 10.58
C VAL A 154 8.93 -10.94 10.17
N PRO A 155 8.80 -10.02 9.20
CA PRO A 155 9.82 -8.99 8.97
C PRO A 155 9.87 -8.03 10.17
N PHE A 156 10.96 -8.05 10.92
CA PHE A 156 11.09 -7.24 12.14
C PHE A 156 11.01 -5.74 11.83
N ALA A 157 10.39 -5.00 12.77
CA ALA A 157 10.16 -3.55 12.65
C ALA A 157 9.28 -3.12 11.45
N SER A 158 8.52 -4.05 10.90
CA SER A 158 7.47 -3.77 9.91
C SER A 158 6.11 -3.51 10.56
N ALA A 159 5.14 -3.00 9.78
CA ALA A 159 3.75 -2.88 10.22
C ALA A 159 3.16 -4.24 10.63
N ALA A 160 3.52 -5.33 9.93
CA ALA A 160 3.12 -6.68 10.28
C ALA A 160 3.67 -7.14 11.64
N HIS A 161 4.88 -6.74 12.00
CA HIS A 161 5.43 -7.02 13.33
C HIS A 161 4.60 -6.34 14.42
N GLY A 162 4.26 -5.06 14.23
CA GLY A 162 3.38 -4.36 15.17
C GLY A 162 1.98 -4.99 15.25
N MET A 163 1.42 -5.43 14.14
CA MET A 163 0.14 -6.16 14.09
C MET A 163 0.23 -7.49 14.87
N LEU A 164 1.27 -8.31 14.63
CA LEU A 164 1.48 -9.59 15.30
C LEU A 164 1.56 -9.42 16.82
N LEU A 165 2.33 -8.45 17.31
CA LEU A 165 2.46 -8.20 18.75
C LEU A 165 1.13 -7.81 19.40
N ARG A 166 0.31 -7.00 18.72
CA ARG A 166 -1.04 -6.66 19.19
C ARG A 166 -1.96 -7.88 19.21
N ALA A 167 -1.88 -8.71 18.16
CA ALA A 167 -2.67 -9.92 18.05
C ALA A 167 -2.34 -10.92 19.17
N ILE A 168 -1.05 -11.12 19.47
CA ILE A 168 -0.57 -11.96 20.58
C ILE A 168 -1.03 -11.40 21.93
N LYS A 169 -0.88 -10.10 22.14
CA LYS A 169 -1.31 -9.43 23.37
C LYS A 169 -2.83 -9.55 23.58
N ALA A 170 -3.63 -9.49 22.52
CA ALA A 170 -5.08 -9.67 22.59
C ALA A 170 -5.49 -11.07 23.05
N GLN A 171 -4.63 -12.09 22.87
CA GLN A 171 -4.79 -13.44 23.45
C GLN A 171 -4.37 -13.52 24.94
N GLY A 172 -3.86 -12.45 25.51
CA GLY A 172 -3.28 -12.46 26.86
C GLY A 172 -1.90 -13.14 26.92
N TRP A 173 -1.22 -13.29 25.79
CA TRP A 173 0.07 -14.00 25.71
C TRP A 173 1.26 -13.04 25.80
N ASN A 174 2.36 -13.60 26.31
CA ASN A 174 3.66 -12.96 26.27
C ASN A 174 4.39 -13.35 24.96
N PRO A 175 4.78 -12.39 24.11
CA PRO A 175 5.44 -12.67 22.83
C PRO A 175 6.81 -13.35 22.98
N ASP A 176 7.47 -13.21 24.15
CA ASP A 176 8.81 -13.77 24.38
C ASP A 176 8.77 -15.22 24.89
N THR A 177 7.63 -15.70 25.39
CA THR A 177 7.52 -17.01 26.05
C THR A 177 6.42 -17.92 25.53
N ASP A 178 5.32 -17.34 25.02
CA ASP A 178 4.15 -18.12 24.58
C ASP A 178 4.19 -18.49 23.09
N VAL A 179 5.07 -17.86 22.32
CA VAL A 179 5.31 -18.11 20.88
C VAL A 179 6.81 -17.98 20.60
N ASN A 180 7.26 -18.57 19.49
CA ASN A 180 8.63 -18.39 18.99
C ASN A 180 8.62 -17.45 17.79
N ILE A 181 8.98 -16.16 17.96
CA ILE A 181 8.99 -15.18 16.89
C ILE A 181 10.39 -15.07 16.28
N ILE A 182 10.51 -15.34 14.98
CA ILE A 182 11.75 -15.22 14.22
C ILE A 182 11.63 -14.19 13.11
N THR A 183 12.78 -13.62 12.68
CA THR A 183 12.77 -12.66 11.57
C THR A 183 13.03 -13.34 10.23
N GLN A 184 12.18 -13.06 9.23
CA GLN A 184 12.38 -13.46 7.83
C GLN A 184 11.82 -12.39 6.91
N SER A 185 12.44 -12.23 5.71
CA SER A 185 11.81 -11.47 4.63
C SER A 185 10.65 -12.26 4.01
N PRO A 186 9.72 -11.58 3.31
CA PRO A 186 8.58 -12.26 2.69
C PRO A 186 8.97 -13.43 1.77
N GLU A 187 10.01 -13.27 0.95
CA GLU A 187 10.45 -14.29 0.00
C GLU A 187 11.01 -15.53 0.71
N VAL A 188 11.81 -15.30 1.77
CA VAL A 188 12.35 -16.39 2.61
C VAL A 188 11.22 -17.10 3.32
N ALA A 189 10.28 -16.35 3.90
CA ALA A 189 9.14 -16.91 4.61
C ALA A 189 8.21 -17.69 3.69
N GLY A 190 7.94 -17.21 2.47
CA GLY A 190 7.16 -17.95 1.48
C GLY A 190 7.77 -19.32 1.16
N SER A 191 9.10 -19.38 1.03
CA SER A 191 9.82 -20.63 0.83
C SER A 191 9.77 -21.52 2.09
N ALA A 192 9.89 -20.94 3.29
CA ALA A 192 9.84 -21.66 4.55
C ALA A 192 8.44 -22.23 4.85
N LEU A 193 7.36 -21.50 4.51
CA LEU A 193 5.98 -22.00 4.61
C LEU A 193 5.76 -23.22 3.72
N LYS A 194 6.17 -23.14 2.43
CA LYS A 194 6.08 -24.27 1.49
C LYS A 194 6.84 -25.50 1.96
N ALA A 195 7.94 -25.30 2.67
CA ALA A 195 8.79 -26.36 3.19
C ALA A 195 8.41 -26.80 4.61
N HIS A 196 7.32 -26.28 5.19
CA HIS A 196 6.88 -26.54 6.57
C HIS A 196 7.99 -26.30 7.62
N LYS A 197 8.86 -25.31 7.38
CA LYS A 197 9.95 -24.92 8.33
C LYS A 197 9.50 -23.93 9.38
N ILE A 198 8.37 -23.30 9.18
CA ILE A 198 7.68 -22.40 10.11
C ILE A 198 6.20 -22.77 10.15
N ASP A 199 5.55 -22.54 11.29
CA ASP A 199 4.13 -22.83 11.47
C ASP A 199 3.24 -21.72 10.87
N ALA A 200 3.73 -20.46 10.97
CA ALA A 200 3.01 -19.29 10.48
C ALA A 200 3.97 -18.18 10.04
N HIS A 201 3.45 -17.28 9.24
CA HIS A 201 4.11 -16.04 8.86
C HIS A 201 3.16 -14.85 9.01
N ALA A 202 3.60 -13.82 9.72
CA ALA A 202 2.91 -12.53 9.74
C ALA A 202 3.55 -11.62 8.70
N ASP A 203 2.76 -11.07 7.79
CA ASP A 203 3.31 -10.24 6.72
C ASP A 203 2.45 -9.01 6.41
N PHE A 204 3.10 -8.07 5.74
CA PHE A 204 2.48 -6.84 5.24
C PHE A 204 2.02 -7.00 3.79
N VAL A 205 1.40 -5.95 3.28
CA VAL A 205 0.88 -5.87 1.90
C VAL A 205 2.01 -6.04 0.87
N PRO A 206 1.86 -6.93 -0.14
CA PRO A 206 0.68 -7.73 -0.46
C PRO A 206 0.75 -9.19 0.01
N PHE A 207 1.77 -9.61 0.72
CA PHE A 207 2.19 -11.00 0.88
C PHE A 207 1.20 -11.86 1.67
N ALA A 208 0.51 -11.28 2.67
CA ALA A 208 -0.53 -12.01 3.41
C ALA A 208 -1.74 -12.42 2.54
N GLU A 209 -1.87 -11.84 1.33
CA GLU A 209 -2.87 -12.22 0.33
C GLU A 209 -2.26 -12.92 -0.88
N LEU A 210 -1.02 -12.55 -1.22
CA LEU A 210 -0.30 -13.13 -2.36
C LEU A 210 -0.03 -14.63 -2.18
N PHE A 211 0.37 -15.05 -0.98
CA PHE A 211 0.66 -16.45 -0.70
C PHE A 211 -0.60 -17.33 -0.76
N PRO A 212 -1.75 -16.95 -0.15
CA PRO A 212 -3.01 -17.62 -0.36
C PRO A 212 -3.47 -17.63 -1.83
N PHE A 213 -3.34 -16.52 -2.56
CA PHE A 213 -3.69 -16.46 -3.97
C PHE A 213 -2.88 -17.46 -4.81
N ARG A 214 -1.60 -17.63 -4.50
CA ARG A 214 -0.72 -18.60 -5.16
C ARG A 214 -0.89 -20.05 -4.67
N GLY A 215 -1.84 -20.30 -3.76
CA GLY A 215 -2.33 -21.63 -3.39
C GLY A 215 -1.43 -22.45 -2.47
N PHE A 216 -0.48 -21.82 -1.76
CA PHE A 216 0.40 -22.56 -0.83
C PHE A 216 0.26 -22.12 0.63
N ALA A 217 -0.60 -21.16 0.90
CA ALA A 217 -0.89 -20.68 2.24
C ALA A 217 -2.37 -20.34 2.40
N ARG A 218 -2.80 -20.22 3.63
CA ARG A 218 -4.14 -19.80 4.01
C ARG A 218 -4.05 -18.72 5.08
N LYS A 219 -4.85 -17.67 4.93
CA LYS A 219 -4.92 -16.57 5.91
C LYS A 219 -5.81 -16.95 7.08
N ILE A 220 -5.32 -16.75 8.29
CA ILE A 220 -6.04 -17.04 9.53
C ILE A 220 -6.29 -15.80 10.39
N TYR A 221 -5.70 -14.67 10.05
CA TYR A 221 -5.83 -13.41 10.78
C TYR A 221 -5.63 -12.23 9.85
N ASP A 222 -6.46 -11.19 9.99
CA ASP A 222 -6.31 -9.91 9.33
C ASP A 222 -6.08 -8.79 10.35
N GLY A 223 -5.25 -7.82 9.99
CA GLY A 223 -4.94 -6.67 10.84
C GLY A 223 -6.17 -5.85 11.24
N ALA A 224 -7.27 -5.93 10.49
CA ALA A 224 -8.54 -5.31 10.86
C ALA A 224 -9.07 -5.78 12.23
N GLN A 225 -8.69 -6.98 12.67
CA GLN A 225 -9.06 -7.50 13.98
C GLN A 225 -8.34 -6.79 15.13
N THR A 226 -7.28 -6.04 14.85
CA THR A 226 -6.56 -5.22 15.85
C THR A 226 -7.19 -3.85 16.05
N HIS A 227 -8.04 -3.41 15.13
CA HIS A 227 -8.59 -2.04 15.08
C HIS A 227 -7.52 -0.96 15.20
N ALA A 228 -6.31 -1.23 14.68
CA ALA A 228 -5.17 -0.33 14.73
C ALA A 228 -4.85 0.18 13.31
N PRO A 229 -5.01 1.49 13.06
CA PRO A 229 -4.75 2.06 11.75
C PRO A 229 -3.33 1.78 11.27
N THR A 230 -3.17 1.65 9.94
CA THR A 230 -1.88 1.52 9.26
C THR A 230 -1.92 2.24 7.92
N PHE A 231 -0.77 2.72 7.46
CA PHE A 231 -0.68 3.42 6.17
C PHE A 231 0.71 3.24 5.54
N HIS A 232 0.79 3.53 4.26
CA HIS A 232 2.03 3.83 3.53
C HIS A 232 1.99 5.27 3.09
N GLY A 233 3.12 5.95 3.14
CA GLY A 233 3.25 7.35 2.77
C GLY A 233 4.60 7.65 2.16
N THR A 234 4.78 8.89 1.69
CA THR A 234 6.06 9.37 1.19
C THR A 234 6.68 10.35 2.17
N LEU A 235 7.96 10.12 2.48
CA LEU A 235 8.82 11.05 3.20
C LEU A 235 9.68 11.83 2.20
N VAL A 236 10.06 13.01 2.63
CA VAL A 236 11.04 13.86 1.94
C VAL A 236 12.06 14.39 2.95
N ASP A 237 13.30 14.58 2.50
CA ASP A 237 14.28 15.37 3.26
C ASP A 237 13.76 16.78 3.49
N ALA A 238 13.70 17.23 4.74
CA ALA A 238 13.11 18.52 5.07
C ALA A 238 13.92 19.71 4.49
N ASP A 239 15.22 19.60 4.39
CA ASP A 239 16.07 20.63 3.78
C ASP A 239 15.87 20.71 2.27
N TYR A 240 15.69 19.55 1.61
CA TYR A 240 15.29 19.50 0.20
C TYR A 240 13.93 20.15 0.00
N ALA A 241 12.95 19.80 0.80
CA ALA A 241 11.59 20.33 0.71
C ALA A 241 11.57 21.87 0.92
N LYS A 242 12.38 22.36 1.84
CA LYS A 242 12.52 23.81 2.08
C LYS A 242 13.19 24.54 0.90
N ARG A 243 14.17 23.88 0.26
CA ARG A 243 14.90 24.46 -0.87
C ARG A 243 14.09 24.46 -2.16
N TYR A 244 13.34 23.38 -2.42
CA TYR A 244 12.60 23.13 -3.65
C TYR A 244 11.12 22.82 -3.39
N PRO A 245 10.36 23.70 -2.70
CA PRO A 245 8.97 23.41 -2.33
C PRO A 245 8.07 23.17 -3.54
N GLU A 246 8.33 23.85 -4.66
CA GLU A 246 7.55 23.70 -5.89
C GLU A 246 7.79 22.31 -6.56
N VAL A 247 9.00 21.75 -6.42
CA VAL A 247 9.31 20.38 -6.88
C VAL A 247 8.58 19.35 -6.03
N VAL A 248 8.49 19.57 -4.70
CA VAL A 248 7.70 18.71 -3.80
C VAL A 248 6.22 18.75 -4.17
N VAL A 249 5.67 19.94 -4.44
CA VAL A 249 4.29 20.10 -4.91
C VAL A 249 4.07 19.40 -6.26
N ALA A 250 5.04 19.51 -7.19
CA ALA A 250 4.99 18.84 -8.48
C ALA A 250 4.93 17.31 -8.33
N TYR A 251 5.77 16.73 -7.45
CA TYR A 251 5.73 15.31 -7.12
C TYR A 251 4.35 14.91 -6.56
N LEU A 252 3.79 15.68 -5.65
CA LEU A 252 2.48 15.40 -5.06
C LEU A 252 1.33 15.52 -6.07
N ARG A 253 1.43 16.42 -7.05
CA ARG A 253 0.48 16.49 -8.18
C ARG A 253 0.56 15.23 -9.06
N ALA A 254 1.76 14.71 -9.31
CA ALA A 254 1.94 13.43 -9.99
C ALA A 254 1.33 12.26 -9.20
N VAL A 255 1.49 12.24 -7.86
CA VAL A 255 0.83 11.27 -6.97
C VAL A 255 -0.70 11.36 -7.09
N ILE A 256 -1.26 12.57 -7.06
CA ILE A 256 -2.71 12.81 -7.21
C ILE A 256 -3.21 12.24 -8.55
N GLU A 257 -2.53 12.55 -9.67
CA GLU A 257 -2.91 12.05 -10.98
C GLU A 257 -2.80 10.52 -11.07
N ALA A 258 -1.71 9.93 -10.58
CA ALA A 258 -1.54 8.48 -10.53
C ALA A 258 -2.68 7.80 -9.76
N ASN A 259 -3.10 8.40 -8.65
CA ASN A 259 -4.21 7.93 -7.84
C ASN A 259 -5.56 8.02 -8.57
N GLN A 260 -5.81 9.13 -9.26
CA GLN A 260 -7.03 9.32 -10.07
C GLN A 260 -7.09 8.34 -11.24
N LEU A 261 -5.98 8.15 -11.95
CA LEU A 261 -5.88 7.17 -13.05
C LEU A 261 -6.16 5.76 -12.56
N PHE A 262 -5.56 5.35 -11.44
CA PHE A 262 -5.82 4.04 -10.85
C PHE A 262 -7.30 3.88 -10.48
N ALA A 263 -7.93 4.89 -9.88
CA ALA A 263 -9.35 4.85 -9.51
C ALA A 263 -10.29 4.75 -10.72
N GLN A 264 -9.89 5.32 -11.86
CA GLN A 264 -10.67 5.26 -13.10
C GLN A 264 -10.64 3.89 -13.78
N ASP A 265 -9.49 3.19 -13.71
CA ASP A 265 -9.32 1.87 -14.34
C ASP A 265 -8.42 0.96 -13.48
N PRO A 266 -8.95 0.46 -12.34
CA PRO A 266 -8.17 -0.32 -11.41
C PRO A 266 -7.69 -1.66 -12.01
N GLU A 267 -8.42 -2.26 -12.95
CA GLU A 267 -8.00 -3.47 -13.63
C GLU A 267 -6.75 -3.23 -14.51
N LYS A 268 -6.79 -2.19 -15.33
CA LYS A 268 -5.68 -1.81 -16.21
C LYS A 268 -4.40 -1.53 -15.41
N TYR A 269 -4.52 -0.72 -14.35
CA TYR A 269 -3.34 -0.35 -13.56
C TYR A 269 -2.87 -1.47 -12.64
N SER A 270 -3.74 -2.37 -12.21
CA SER A 270 -3.33 -3.62 -11.54
C SER A 270 -2.50 -4.51 -12.47
N GLN A 271 -2.90 -4.63 -13.75
CA GLN A 271 -2.12 -5.37 -14.76
C GLN A 271 -0.79 -4.68 -15.08
N LEU A 272 -0.74 -3.36 -15.11
CA LEU A 272 0.52 -2.62 -15.30
C LEU A 272 1.49 -2.89 -14.12
N ILE A 273 1.00 -2.86 -12.90
CA ILE A 273 1.80 -3.18 -11.71
C ILE A 273 2.31 -4.63 -11.78
N GLN A 274 1.47 -5.58 -12.15
CA GLN A 274 1.89 -6.97 -12.36
C GLN A 274 3.01 -7.09 -13.40
N LYS A 275 2.88 -6.39 -14.52
CA LYS A 275 3.89 -6.41 -15.59
C LYS A 275 5.27 -5.95 -15.10
N VAL A 276 5.32 -4.98 -14.21
CA VAL A 276 6.57 -4.40 -13.69
C VAL A 276 7.12 -5.21 -12.52
N THR A 277 6.26 -5.68 -11.61
CA THR A 277 6.68 -6.23 -10.31
C THR A 277 6.58 -7.75 -10.21
N GLY A 278 5.79 -8.38 -11.08
CA GLY A 278 5.42 -9.80 -10.93
C GLY A 278 4.39 -10.07 -9.81
N ILE A 279 3.88 -9.03 -9.13
CA ILE A 279 2.77 -9.18 -8.18
C ILE A 279 1.46 -9.30 -8.96
N ASP A 280 0.73 -10.37 -8.73
CA ASP A 280 -0.48 -10.70 -9.47
C ASP A 280 -1.50 -9.55 -9.44
N ALA A 281 -2.07 -9.22 -10.61
CA ALA A 281 -3.02 -8.12 -10.78
C ALA A 281 -4.28 -8.33 -9.93
N GLU A 282 -4.65 -9.59 -9.73
CA GLU A 282 -5.78 -10.02 -8.90
C GLU A 282 -5.57 -9.63 -7.44
N VAL A 283 -4.35 -9.78 -6.94
CA VAL A 283 -3.98 -9.36 -5.58
C VAL A 283 -4.02 -7.83 -5.46
N ASN A 284 -3.48 -7.12 -6.47
CA ASN A 284 -3.51 -5.66 -6.49
C ASN A 284 -4.96 -5.12 -6.50
N TYR A 285 -5.83 -5.71 -7.33
CA TYR A 285 -7.24 -5.35 -7.39
C TYR A 285 -7.99 -5.68 -6.09
N LEU A 286 -7.63 -6.77 -5.40
CA LEU A 286 -8.18 -7.07 -4.08
C LEU A 286 -7.88 -5.96 -3.07
N PHE A 287 -6.66 -5.43 -3.09
CA PHE A 287 -6.28 -4.35 -2.17
C PHE A 287 -6.88 -2.99 -2.54
N HIS A 288 -6.84 -2.62 -3.81
CA HIS A 288 -7.02 -1.23 -4.24
C HIS A 288 -8.13 -1.02 -5.28
N GLY A 289 -8.76 -2.08 -5.76
CA GLY A 289 -9.98 -1.97 -6.57
C GLY A 289 -11.19 -1.54 -5.73
N PRO A 290 -12.37 -1.40 -6.35
CA PRO A 290 -13.60 -1.09 -5.63
C PRO A 290 -13.84 -2.05 -4.47
N LEU A 291 -14.25 -1.52 -3.32
CA LEU A 291 -14.43 -2.25 -2.05
C LEU A 291 -13.16 -2.95 -1.54
N GLY A 292 -11.99 -2.51 -1.98
CA GLY A 292 -10.70 -3.11 -1.63
C GLY A 292 -10.35 -3.06 -0.15
N LEU A 293 -9.34 -3.81 0.24
CA LEU A 293 -8.89 -3.92 1.64
C LEU A 293 -8.37 -2.59 2.19
N GLN A 294 -7.74 -1.77 1.34
CA GLN A 294 -7.18 -0.48 1.71
C GLN A 294 -7.60 0.62 0.75
N THR A 295 -7.70 1.84 1.27
CA THR A 295 -7.97 3.01 0.45
C THR A 295 -6.67 3.63 -0.05
N ARG A 296 -6.77 4.33 -1.18
CA ARG A 296 -5.72 5.24 -1.68
C ARG A 296 -6.02 6.69 -1.31
N ASP A 297 -6.50 6.93 -0.11
CA ASP A 297 -6.71 8.27 0.42
C ASP A 297 -5.35 8.92 0.74
N LEU A 298 -5.09 10.07 0.17
CA LEU A 298 -3.82 10.77 0.28
C LEU A 298 -3.73 11.67 1.53
N THR A 299 -4.86 11.89 2.24
CA THR A 299 -4.96 12.89 3.29
C THR A 299 -4.51 12.37 4.66
N TRP A 300 -4.01 13.28 5.50
CA TRP A 300 -3.54 12.97 6.85
C TRP A 300 -4.70 12.91 7.84
N LYS A 301 -5.49 11.85 7.78
CA LYS A 301 -6.57 11.60 8.74
C LYS A 301 -6.05 11.47 10.17
N PRO A 302 -6.87 11.82 11.19
CA PRO A 302 -6.50 11.66 12.60
C PRO A 302 -5.99 10.25 12.93
N GLU A 303 -6.60 9.22 12.33
CA GLU A 303 -6.24 7.81 12.51
C GLU A 303 -4.82 7.51 12.02
N TYR A 304 -4.41 8.09 10.89
CA TYR A 304 -3.04 7.91 10.38
C TYR A 304 -1.99 8.66 11.21
N ARG A 305 -2.35 9.83 11.74
CA ARG A 305 -1.50 10.50 12.73
C ARG A 305 -1.36 9.66 14.00
N GLN A 306 -2.45 9.05 14.47
CA GLN A 306 -2.42 8.12 15.60
C GLN A 306 -1.62 6.85 15.29
N ALA A 307 -1.69 6.30 14.06
CA ALA A 307 -0.85 5.19 13.61
C ALA A 307 0.64 5.52 13.77
N THR A 308 1.05 6.74 13.41
CA THR A 308 2.44 7.20 13.56
C THR A 308 2.85 7.24 15.05
N VAL A 309 2.00 7.78 15.93
CA VAL A 309 2.24 7.76 17.40
C VAL A 309 2.41 6.32 17.90
N THR A 310 1.54 5.43 17.44
CA THR A 310 1.55 4.01 17.82
C THR A 310 2.81 3.31 17.30
N ALA A 311 3.23 3.59 16.07
CA ALA A 311 4.45 3.04 15.48
C ALA A 311 5.68 3.46 16.29
N ILE A 312 5.83 4.75 16.60
CA ILE A 312 6.94 5.29 17.41
C ILE A 312 6.98 4.60 18.79
N SER A 313 5.84 4.56 19.49
CA SER A 313 5.74 3.94 20.83
C SER A 313 6.10 2.45 20.79
N THR A 314 5.61 1.73 19.78
CA THR A 314 5.92 0.30 19.62
C THR A 314 7.40 0.07 19.30
N LEU A 315 8.00 0.88 18.43
CA LEU A 315 9.42 0.79 18.08
C LEU A 315 10.32 1.08 19.28
N LYS A 316 9.94 2.02 20.17
CA LYS A 316 10.64 2.26 21.42
C LYS A 316 10.54 1.06 22.37
N LEU A 317 9.34 0.49 22.51
CA LEU A 317 9.13 -0.72 23.32
C LEU A 317 9.98 -1.89 22.82
N LEU A 318 10.10 -2.05 21.49
CA LEU A 318 10.93 -3.05 20.84
C LEU A 318 12.44 -2.70 20.86
N LYS A 319 12.85 -1.60 21.48
CA LYS A 319 14.23 -1.11 21.52
C LYS A 319 14.85 -0.91 20.12
N LYS A 320 14.02 -0.60 19.12
CA LYS A 320 14.47 -0.31 17.75
C LYS A 320 14.88 1.16 17.60
N THR A 321 14.37 2.02 18.45
CA THR A 321 14.77 3.43 18.59
C THR A 321 14.58 3.90 20.03
N ASP A 322 15.33 4.92 20.43
CA ASP A 322 15.19 5.70 21.66
C ASP A 322 14.72 7.13 21.41
N VAL A 323 14.56 7.48 20.11
CA VAL A 323 14.20 8.82 19.66
C VAL A 323 12.71 9.08 19.87
N ASP A 324 12.40 10.24 20.42
CA ASP A 324 11.06 10.81 20.43
C ASP A 324 10.86 11.68 19.19
N LEU A 325 9.89 11.30 18.36
CA LEU A 325 9.45 12.10 17.21
C LEU A 325 8.19 12.85 17.58
N ASP A 326 8.21 14.17 17.42
CA ASP A 326 6.99 14.95 17.49
C ASP A 326 6.20 14.80 16.18
N VAL A 327 5.09 14.07 16.24
CA VAL A 327 4.24 13.79 15.08
C VAL A 327 3.73 15.06 14.40
N ASN A 328 3.54 16.16 15.15
CA ASN A 328 3.06 17.42 14.59
C ASN A 328 4.09 18.11 13.69
N THR A 329 5.37 17.86 13.93
CA THR A 329 6.47 18.37 13.09
C THR A 329 7.00 17.32 12.11
N PHE A 330 6.72 16.03 12.35
CA PHE A 330 7.12 14.95 11.48
C PHE A 330 6.16 14.75 10.30
N ILE A 331 4.90 15.15 10.43
CA ILE A 331 3.90 15.13 9.36
C ILE A 331 3.63 16.56 8.93
N ASP A 332 3.92 16.87 7.67
CA ASP A 332 3.71 18.20 7.08
C ASP A 332 2.81 18.11 5.84
N ASP A 333 1.55 18.49 5.99
CA ASP A 333 0.54 18.43 4.94
C ASP A 333 0.45 19.72 4.07
N ARG A 334 1.28 20.74 4.33
CA ARG A 334 1.23 22.02 3.61
C ARG A 334 1.47 21.85 2.11
N TYR A 335 2.45 21.01 1.74
CA TYR A 335 2.75 20.72 0.33
C TYR A 335 1.60 19.98 -0.34
N LEU A 336 0.97 19.04 0.37
CA LEU A 336 -0.16 18.27 -0.17
C LEU A 336 -1.40 19.17 -0.34
N ARG A 337 -1.69 20.05 0.61
CA ARG A 337 -2.76 21.06 0.50
C ARG A 337 -2.57 21.94 -0.74
N GLU A 338 -1.35 22.38 -0.99
CA GLU A 338 -1.03 23.18 -2.18
C GLU A 338 -1.17 22.35 -3.46
N ALA A 339 -0.72 21.09 -3.48
CA ALA A 339 -0.91 20.18 -4.61
C ALA A 339 -2.39 19.95 -4.91
N PHE A 340 -3.22 19.73 -3.88
CA PHE A 340 -4.68 19.63 -4.03
C PHE A 340 -5.28 20.88 -4.65
N ARG A 341 -4.91 22.05 -4.13
CA ARG A 341 -5.37 23.35 -4.66
C ARG A 341 -5.02 23.51 -6.15
N GLN A 342 -3.77 23.24 -6.52
CA GLN A 342 -3.31 23.32 -7.92
C GLN A 342 -3.96 22.26 -8.83
N SER A 343 -4.42 21.15 -8.26
CA SER A 343 -5.14 20.11 -8.99
C SER A 343 -6.67 20.33 -9.01
N GLY A 344 -7.16 21.45 -8.50
CA GLY A 344 -8.59 21.77 -8.44
C GLY A 344 -9.38 20.92 -7.43
N LEU A 345 -8.70 20.33 -6.44
CA LEU A 345 -9.29 19.48 -5.42
C LEU A 345 -9.40 20.18 -4.06
N ASN A 346 -10.35 19.73 -3.24
CA ASN A 346 -10.53 20.24 -1.88
C ASN A 346 -9.97 19.24 -0.87
N TYR A 347 -8.83 19.59 -0.26
CA TYR A 347 -8.17 18.74 0.74
C TYR A 347 -9.04 18.51 1.99
N ASP A 348 -9.69 19.56 2.51
CA ASP A 348 -10.49 19.44 3.74
C ASP A 348 -11.77 18.62 3.52
N ALA A 349 -12.34 18.67 2.31
CA ALA A 349 -13.45 17.79 1.95
C ALA A 349 -12.98 16.32 1.88
N ALA A 350 -11.83 16.05 1.25
CA ALA A 350 -11.24 14.72 1.20
C ALA A 350 -10.86 14.20 2.60
N LEU A 351 -10.30 15.08 3.45
CA LEU A 351 -9.93 14.73 4.82
C LEU A 351 -11.14 14.28 5.67
N ARG A 352 -12.30 14.87 5.48
CA ARG A 352 -13.54 14.49 6.19
C ARG A 352 -14.22 13.25 5.63
N ASN A 353 -13.92 12.88 4.40
CA ASN A 353 -14.55 11.75 3.72
C ASN A 353 -13.61 10.55 3.75
N TYR A 354 -13.85 9.63 4.71
CA TYR A 354 -13.22 8.32 4.69
C TYR A 354 -14.13 7.35 3.95
N ALA A 355 -13.85 7.14 2.67
CA ALA A 355 -14.51 6.10 1.90
C ALA A 355 -13.43 5.16 1.32
N LYS A 356 -13.63 3.84 1.51
CA LYS A 356 -13.04 2.85 0.60
C LYS A 356 -13.48 3.25 -0.81
N GLN A 357 -12.67 2.94 -1.83
CA GLN A 357 -13.08 3.21 -3.20
C GLN A 357 -14.48 2.64 -3.44
N PRO A 358 -15.50 3.48 -3.73
CA PRO A 358 -16.87 3.01 -3.84
C PRO A 358 -17.03 2.10 -5.05
N LEU A 359 -17.95 1.17 -4.96
CA LEU A 359 -18.42 0.44 -6.12
C LEU A 359 -19.62 1.20 -6.72
N VAL A 360 -19.42 1.74 -7.91
CA VAL A 360 -20.51 2.26 -8.73
C VAL A 360 -20.72 1.29 -9.87
N ALA A 361 -21.62 0.34 -9.70
CA ALA A 361 -21.86 -0.69 -10.70
C ALA A 361 -23.31 -1.20 -10.63
N ASN A 362 -23.75 -1.73 -11.74
CA ASN A 362 -24.99 -2.50 -11.81
C ASN A 362 -24.67 -3.99 -11.76
N ASP A 363 -25.57 -4.74 -11.16
CA ASP A 363 -25.59 -6.20 -11.25
C ASP A 363 -25.68 -6.63 -12.72
N VAL A 364 -24.74 -7.45 -13.15
CA VAL A 364 -24.60 -7.83 -14.58
C VAL A 364 -25.77 -8.68 -15.08
N GLN A 365 -26.51 -9.35 -14.21
CA GLN A 365 -27.66 -10.16 -14.60
C GLN A 365 -28.95 -9.36 -14.67
N THR A 366 -29.17 -8.46 -13.71
CA THR A 366 -30.45 -7.74 -13.56
C THR A 366 -30.40 -6.32 -14.12
N GLY A 367 -29.21 -5.77 -14.38
CA GLY A 367 -29.00 -4.38 -14.76
C GLY A 367 -29.30 -3.36 -13.65
N LYS A 368 -29.67 -3.81 -12.43
CA LYS A 368 -30.02 -2.93 -11.32
C LYS A 368 -28.76 -2.44 -10.56
N PRO A 369 -28.79 -1.20 -10.04
CA PRO A 369 -27.70 -0.69 -9.21
C PRO A 369 -27.45 -1.60 -7.98
N ILE A 370 -26.18 -1.85 -7.70
CA ILE A 370 -25.77 -2.58 -6.49
C ILE A 370 -25.70 -1.60 -5.33
N THR A 371 -26.45 -1.88 -4.26
CA THR A 371 -26.54 -1.04 -3.06
C THR A 371 -26.12 -1.76 -1.78
N ASP A 372 -26.23 -3.09 -1.72
CA ASP A 372 -25.72 -3.91 -0.60
C ASP A 372 -24.29 -4.37 -0.91
N PHE A 373 -23.32 -3.61 -0.42
CA PHE A 373 -21.90 -3.90 -0.65
C PHE A 373 -21.37 -5.09 0.15
N ARG A 374 -22.09 -5.59 1.17
CA ARG A 374 -21.67 -6.77 1.93
C ARG A 374 -22.00 -8.09 1.24
N SER A 375 -22.88 -8.06 0.26
CA SER A 375 -23.27 -9.24 -0.52
C SER A 375 -22.59 -9.30 -1.89
N VAL A 376 -21.92 -8.25 -2.30
CA VAL A 376 -21.28 -8.14 -3.63
C VAL A 376 -20.30 -9.27 -3.87
N THR A 377 -20.39 -9.84 -5.06
CA THR A 377 -19.42 -10.79 -5.58
C THR A 377 -18.92 -10.29 -6.93
N GLN A 378 -17.61 -10.33 -7.11
CA GLN A 378 -16.95 -9.84 -8.31
C GLN A 378 -16.24 -10.99 -9.01
N VAL A 379 -16.41 -11.12 -10.32
CA VAL A 379 -15.80 -12.19 -11.14
C VAL A 379 -14.95 -11.56 -12.22
N TRP A 380 -13.66 -11.85 -12.21
CA TRP A 380 -12.74 -11.48 -13.27
C TRP A 380 -12.48 -12.69 -14.17
N LEU A 381 -12.96 -12.64 -15.40
CA LEU A 381 -12.78 -13.71 -16.35
C LEU A 381 -11.46 -13.58 -17.14
N ASP A 382 -10.91 -14.71 -17.51
CA ASP A 382 -9.74 -14.75 -18.36
C ASP A 382 -10.03 -14.13 -19.73
N GLY A 383 -9.11 -13.29 -20.20
CA GLY A 383 -9.26 -12.53 -21.43
C GLY A 383 -10.22 -11.33 -21.37
N GLU A 384 -10.83 -11.04 -20.21
CA GLU A 384 -11.68 -9.85 -20.03
C GLU A 384 -10.91 -8.72 -19.34
N GLY A 385 -11.09 -7.49 -19.85
CA GLY A 385 -10.43 -6.29 -19.33
C GLY A 385 -11.11 -5.71 -18.09
N LYS A 386 -12.33 -6.17 -17.77
CA LYS A 386 -13.15 -5.64 -16.66
C LYS A 386 -13.73 -6.73 -15.81
N VAL A 387 -13.83 -6.43 -14.52
CA VAL A 387 -14.48 -7.29 -13.50
C VAL A 387 -16.00 -7.19 -13.64
N ARG A 388 -16.68 -8.33 -13.62
CA ARG A 388 -18.14 -8.43 -13.59
C ARG A 388 -18.64 -8.34 -12.16
N ASN A 389 -19.68 -7.56 -11.92
CA ASN A 389 -20.24 -7.33 -10.60
C ASN A 389 -21.59 -8.01 -10.45
N TYR A 390 -21.78 -8.73 -9.37
CA TYR A 390 -23.02 -9.42 -9.01
C TYR A 390 -23.48 -8.95 -7.63
N ALA A 391 -24.78 -8.77 -7.47
CA ALA A 391 -25.37 -8.31 -6.20
C ALA A 391 -25.26 -9.34 -5.06
N SER A 392 -24.98 -10.62 -5.38
CA SER A 392 -24.84 -11.67 -4.37
C SER A 392 -23.91 -12.79 -4.81
N ALA A 393 -23.36 -13.52 -3.84
CA ALA A 393 -22.54 -14.70 -4.09
C ALA A 393 -23.34 -15.79 -4.80
N GLN A 394 -24.60 -15.97 -4.45
CA GLN A 394 -25.48 -16.97 -5.08
C GLN A 394 -25.64 -16.68 -6.59
N ALA A 395 -25.94 -15.42 -6.96
CA ALA A 395 -26.09 -15.04 -8.36
C ALA A 395 -24.77 -15.22 -9.13
N ALA A 396 -23.66 -14.79 -8.55
CA ALA A 396 -22.34 -14.92 -9.15
C ALA A 396 -21.91 -16.37 -9.37
N PHE A 397 -22.11 -17.24 -8.39
CA PHE A 397 -21.70 -18.66 -8.49
C PHE A 397 -22.56 -19.44 -9.48
N ALA A 398 -23.87 -19.17 -9.53
CA ALA A 398 -24.73 -19.74 -10.55
C ALA A 398 -24.31 -19.31 -11.97
N ALA A 399 -24.04 -18.00 -12.15
CA ALA A 399 -23.55 -17.45 -13.42
C ALA A 399 -22.18 -18.05 -13.78
N LEU A 400 -21.26 -18.18 -12.81
CA LEU A 400 -19.93 -18.75 -13.02
C LEU A 400 -20.00 -20.17 -13.51
N ASN A 401 -20.85 -21.04 -12.94
CA ASN A 401 -21.06 -22.40 -13.40
C ASN A 401 -21.51 -22.44 -14.87
N THR A 402 -22.44 -21.58 -15.29
CA THR A 402 -22.89 -21.47 -16.68
C THR A 402 -21.76 -20.99 -17.61
N LEU A 403 -20.97 -20.01 -17.15
CA LEU A 403 -19.83 -19.47 -17.92
C LEU A 403 -18.74 -20.53 -18.11
N GLU A 404 -18.43 -21.32 -17.08
CA GLU A 404 -17.44 -22.41 -17.13
C GLU A 404 -17.90 -23.54 -18.04
N GLN A 405 -19.20 -23.91 -18.02
CA GLN A 405 -19.77 -24.86 -18.99
C GLN A 405 -19.68 -24.35 -20.42
N GLY A 406 -19.75 -23.04 -20.62
CA GLY A 406 -19.53 -22.37 -21.91
C GLY A 406 -18.06 -22.17 -22.28
N GLY A 407 -17.10 -22.78 -21.54
CA GLY A 407 -15.66 -22.71 -21.81
C GLY A 407 -14.97 -21.43 -21.32
N LYS A 408 -15.63 -20.56 -20.57
CA LYS A 408 -15.00 -19.41 -19.92
C LYS A 408 -14.29 -19.85 -18.64
N LYS A 409 -13.19 -19.18 -18.30
CA LYS A 409 -12.43 -19.44 -17.08
C LYS A 409 -12.37 -18.18 -16.23
N ALA A 410 -12.64 -18.29 -14.93
CA ALA A 410 -12.38 -17.20 -14.01
C ALA A 410 -10.88 -17.14 -13.67
N ARG A 411 -10.29 -15.96 -13.78
CA ARG A 411 -8.98 -15.64 -13.21
C ARG A 411 -9.07 -15.61 -11.69
N VAL A 412 -10.12 -14.97 -11.19
CA VAL A 412 -10.38 -14.79 -9.76
C VAL A 412 -11.84 -14.48 -9.51
N VAL A 413 -12.31 -14.87 -8.34
CA VAL A 413 -13.62 -14.47 -7.79
C VAL A 413 -13.37 -13.82 -6.43
N TYR A 414 -13.98 -12.65 -6.21
CA TYR A 414 -13.94 -11.94 -4.92
C TYR A 414 -15.31 -11.93 -4.27
N VAL A 415 -15.31 -12.10 -2.95
CA VAL A 415 -16.52 -11.99 -2.10
C VAL A 415 -16.24 -11.01 -0.97
N GLN A 416 -17.29 -10.61 -0.25
CA GLN A 416 -17.14 -9.74 0.92
C GLN A 416 -17.40 -10.56 2.19
N ASP A 417 -16.51 -10.45 3.17
CA ASP A 417 -16.74 -10.99 4.51
C ASP A 417 -17.98 -10.34 5.13
N ARG A 418 -18.97 -11.17 5.43
CA ARG A 418 -20.23 -10.71 6.03
C ARG A 418 -20.02 -9.94 7.32
N SER A 419 -19.06 -10.36 8.14
CA SER A 419 -18.80 -9.80 9.46
C SER A 419 -18.12 -8.44 9.40
N SER A 420 -17.03 -8.35 8.64
CA SER A 420 -16.15 -7.17 8.61
C SER A 420 -16.34 -6.30 7.36
N GLY A 421 -16.86 -6.86 6.26
CA GLY A 421 -16.89 -6.21 4.94
C GLY A 421 -15.53 -6.22 4.24
N LEU A 422 -14.60 -7.07 4.67
CA LEU A 422 -13.32 -7.26 3.99
C LEU A 422 -13.52 -8.00 2.67
N LYS A 423 -12.85 -7.55 1.63
CA LYS A 423 -12.81 -8.24 0.35
C LYS A 423 -11.90 -9.46 0.45
N LEU A 424 -12.38 -10.61 -0.01
CA LEU A 424 -11.70 -11.90 0.09
C LEU A 424 -11.61 -12.57 -1.28
N PHE A 425 -10.62 -13.43 -1.46
CA PHE A 425 -10.65 -14.43 -2.53
C PHE A 425 -11.71 -15.49 -2.20
N ALA A 426 -12.59 -15.78 -3.14
CA ALA A 426 -13.72 -16.67 -2.91
C ALA A 426 -13.29 -18.10 -2.50
N ASN A 427 -12.21 -18.62 -3.08
CA ASN A 427 -11.66 -19.93 -2.76
C ASN A 427 -10.97 -20.02 -1.38
N GLN A 428 -10.76 -18.88 -0.71
CA GLN A 428 -10.17 -18.79 0.63
C GLN A 428 -11.21 -18.51 1.72
N ALA A 429 -12.47 -18.31 1.34
CA ALA A 429 -13.55 -17.96 2.26
C ALA A 429 -14.31 -19.22 2.73
N TRP A 430 -14.88 -19.12 3.93
CA TRP A 430 -15.90 -20.02 4.45
C TRP A 430 -17.27 -19.49 4.07
N TYR A 431 -18.23 -20.36 3.83
CA TYR A 431 -19.58 -19.96 3.43
C TYR A 431 -20.63 -20.51 4.35
N VAL A 432 -21.70 -19.72 4.54
CA VAL A 432 -22.91 -20.19 5.22
C VAL A 432 -24.07 -20.04 4.27
N LYS A 433 -24.74 -21.15 3.99
CA LYS A 433 -26.01 -21.19 3.30
C LYS A 433 -27.13 -21.17 4.36
N ASP A 434 -27.98 -20.16 4.32
CA ASP A 434 -29.13 -20.05 5.20
C ASP A 434 -30.32 -20.83 4.66
N ALA A 435 -31.36 -20.94 5.49
CA ALA A 435 -32.60 -21.67 5.15
C ALA A 435 -33.34 -21.05 3.93
N LYS A 436 -33.06 -19.80 3.57
CA LYS A 436 -33.63 -19.11 2.40
C LYS A 436 -32.77 -19.31 1.13
N GLY A 437 -31.64 -20.01 1.27
CA GLY A 437 -30.70 -20.27 0.19
C GLY A 437 -29.73 -19.11 -0.08
N ASN A 438 -29.65 -18.10 0.79
CA ASN A 438 -28.62 -17.06 0.65
C ASN A 438 -27.26 -17.62 1.06
N ILE A 439 -26.23 -17.25 0.30
CA ILE A 439 -24.83 -17.64 0.52
C ILE A 439 -24.06 -16.43 1.03
N ASN A 440 -23.50 -16.56 2.24
CA ASN A 440 -22.73 -15.51 2.89
C ASN A 440 -21.28 -15.98 3.11
N ALA A 441 -20.30 -15.13 2.80
CA ALA A 441 -18.89 -15.44 2.92
C ALA A 441 -18.29 -14.93 4.24
N PHE A 442 -17.28 -15.65 4.75
CA PHE A 442 -16.57 -15.32 5.99
C PHE A 442 -15.07 -15.61 5.84
N LEU A 443 -14.24 -14.70 6.36
CA LEU A 443 -12.80 -14.92 6.46
C LEU A 443 -12.49 -16.02 7.50
N LEU A 444 -13.13 -15.92 8.66
CA LEU A 444 -12.85 -16.80 9.80
C LEU A 444 -13.95 -17.86 9.95
N LYS A 445 -13.51 -19.11 10.10
CA LYS A 445 -14.43 -20.24 10.32
C LYS A 445 -15.32 -20.02 11.54
N ASP A 446 -14.76 -19.50 12.64
CA ASP A 446 -15.52 -19.24 13.87
C ASP A 446 -16.66 -18.24 13.66
N ASN A 447 -16.47 -17.25 12.77
CA ASN A 447 -17.53 -16.31 12.40
C ASN A 447 -18.63 -17.01 11.57
N ALA A 448 -18.21 -17.88 10.65
CA ALA A 448 -19.12 -18.71 9.86
C ALA A 448 -19.93 -19.64 10.77
N ASP A 449 -19.28 -20.35 11.71
CA ASP A 449 -19.93 -21.27 12.65
C ASP A 449 -20.95 -20.56 13.54
N ARG A 450 -20.61 -19.37 14.04
CA ARG A 450 -21.54 -18.55 14.84
C ARG A 450 -22.76 -18.09 14.03
N TYR A 451 -22.50 -17.62 12.82
CA TYR A 451 -23.58 -17.17 11.94
C TYR A 451 -24.48 -18.33 11.51
N ALA A 452 -23.93 -19.51 11.20
CA ALA A 452 -24.67 -20.70 10.83
C ALA A 452 -25.68 -21.10 11.93
N LYS A 453 -25.26 -21.05 13.20
CA LYS A 453 -26.17 -21.30 14.35
C LYS A 453 -27.31 -20.28 14.43
N GLN A 454 -27.06 -19.00 14.11
CA GLN A 454 -28.05 -17.93 14.17
C GLN A 454 -29.14 -18.08 13.09
N VAL A 455 -28.74 -18.56 11.88
CA VAL A 455 -29.63 -18.65 10.71
C VAL A 455 -30.11 -20.08 10.44
N ASN A 456 -29.79 -21.02 11.32
CA ASN A 456 -30.03 -22.46 11.12
C ASN A 456 -29.48 -22.94 9.76
N GLY A 457 -28.27 -22.54 9.45
CA GLY A 457 -27.58 -22.85 8.21
C GLY A 457 -26.40 -23.80 8.42
N ASN A 458 -25.74 -24.15 7.33
CA ASN A 458 -24.56 -25.02 7.33
C ASN A 458 -23.33 -24.27 6.82
N VAL A 459 -22.17 -24.55 7.43
CA VAL A 459 -20.87 -24.05 6.94
C VAL A 459 -20.37 -24.99 5.85
N VAL A 460 -20.00 -24.40 4.71
CA VAL A 460 -19.49 -25.10 3.53
C VAL A 460 -18.26 -24.40 2.95
N ASP A 461 -17.51 -25.09 2.12
CA ASP A 461 -16.42 -24.52 1.34
C ASP A 461 -16.91 -23.87 0.02
N PHE A 462 -15.97 -23.30 -0.73
CA PHE A 462 -16.27 -22.66 -2.01
C PHE A 462 -16.89 -23.60 -3.04
N ALA A 463 -16.40 -24.84 -3.15
CA ALA A 463 -16.87 -25.80 -4.12
C ALA A 463 -18.32 -26.22 -3.85
N ALA A 464 -18.66 -26.49 -2.59
CA ALA A 464 -20.02 -26.78 -2.15
C ALA A 464 -20.94 -25.58 -2.33
N ALA A 465 -20.50 -24.35 -1.98
CA ALA A 465 -21.26 -23.14 -2.19
C ALA A 465 -21.61 -22.90 -3.67
N LYS A 466 -20.68 -23.14 -4.59
CA LYS A 466 -20.92 -23.09 -6.05
C LYS A 466 -21.98 -24.11 -6.49
N THR A 467 -21.86 -25.34 -6.04
CA THR A 467 -22.82 -26.42 -6.36
C THR A 467 -24.22 -26.07 -5.87
N ASP A 468 -24.33 -25.62 -4.65
CA ASP A 468 -25.59 -25.21 -4.03
C ASP A 468 -26.26 -24.05 -4.77
N ALA A 469 -25.49 -23.09 -5.25
CA ALA A 469 -26.02 -21.96 -6.02
C ALA A 469 -26.69 -22.39 -7.32
N THR A 470 -26.15 -23.41 -8.00
CA THR A 470 -26.71 -23.95 -9.25
C THR A 470 -28.04 -24.67 -9.01
N GLN A 471 -28.13 -25.50 -7.95
CA GLN A 471 -29.34 -26.23 -7.62
C GLN A 471 -30.50 -25.27 -7.25
N ALA A 472 -30.21 -24.18 -6.56
CA ALA A 472 -31.20 -23.17 -6.19
C ALA A 472 -31.80 -22.43 -7.40
N VAL A 473 -31.04 -22.29 -8.51
CA VAL A 473 -31.53 -21.68 -9.76
C VAL A 473 -32.36 -22.68 -10.56
N ALA A 474 -31.98 -23.96 -10.59
CA ALA A 474 -32.74 -25.02 -11.29
C ALA A 474 -34.08 -25.35 -10.62
N ALA A 475 -34.24 -25.00 -9.34
CA ALA A 475 -35.48 -25.22 -8.58
C ALA A 475 -36.49 -24.05 -8.66
N ARG A 476 -36.15 -22.96 -9.33
CA ARG A 476 -37.03 -21.78 -9.60
C ARG A 476 -37.53 -21.79 -11.04
#